data_9d4d15bba457f019afa4c2daac44d24c
#
_entry.id   9d4d15bba457f019afa4c2daac44d24c
#
_cell.length_a   1.000
_cell.length_b   1.000
_cell.length_c   1.000
_cell.angle_alpha   90.00
_cell.angle_beta   90.00
_cell.angle_gamma   90.00
#
_symmetry.space_group_name_H-M   'P 1'
#
loop_
_entity.id
_entity.type
_entity.pdbx_description
1 polymer ?
#
loop_
_entity_poly.entity_id
_entity_poly.type
_entity_poly.pdbx_seq_one_letter_code
_entity_poly.pdbx_strand_id
1 'polypeptide(L)'
;MANSIQEIAAVSNLPLIEQNPILSPSYDRITKQKVQGADGHYFLKTASLNDLPLLMAEKIGLETLTVAGAVKVPKVFFAGETATCSFLVCEYLDFKKDNVFSGEILGKQLALLHQNSNDSFGLGEDNWIGLSPQKNHWNKNWISFFKEKRLLPQFMWAFEHGYRSSLEEGAERLIESLPLFFDQYTPKPSLLHGDLWSGNWGTINNTTPVVFDPAIYYGDREPDLAMTTLFGGFPQVFYDAYK
;
A
#
# COMPACT_ATOMS: atom_id res chain seq x y z
N MET A 1 -16.71 -3.21 22.72
CA MET A 1 -16.40 -3.75 21.37
C MET A 1 -17.65 -4.28 20.62
N ALA A 2 -18.57 -4.96 21.27
CA ALA A 2 -19.81 -5.41 20.63
C ALA A 2 -20.64 -4.28 19.97
N ASN A 3 -20.76 -3.14 20.63
CA ASN A 3 -21.48 -1.98 20.10
C ASN A 3 -20.88 -1.41 18.80
N SER A 4 -19.57 -1.55 18.58
CA SER A 4 -18.90 -0.97 17.41
C SER A 4 -19.26 -1.67 16.09
N ILE A 5 -19.44 -2.99 16.07
CA ILE A 5 -19.82 -3.71 14.83
C ILE A 5 -21.26 -3.39 14.43
N GLN A 6 -22.16 -3.27 15.39
CA GLN A 6 -23.55 -2.86 15.12
C GLN A 6 -23.64 -1.42 14.61
N GLU A 7 -22.84 -0.50 15.17
CA GLU A 7 -22.74 0.88 14.67
C GLU A 7 -22.18 0.91 13.24
N ILE A 8 -21.11 0.14 12.97
CA ILE A 8 -20.52 0.02 11.63
C ILE A 8 -21.54 -0.56 10.64
N ALA A 9 -22.28 -1.61 11.01
CA ALA A 9 -23.33 -2.18 10.17
C ALA A 9 -24.42 -1.16 9.83
N ALA A 10 -24.85 -0.36 10.81
CA ALA A 10 -25.85 0.68 10.61
C ALA A 10 -25.35 1.81 9.69
N VAL A 11 -24.11 2.29 9.87
CA VAL A 11 -23.53 3.36 9.05
C VAL A 11 -23.22 2.89 7.63
N SER A 12 -22.67 1.69 7.46
CA SER A 12 -22.29 1.15 6.16
C SER A 12 -23.45 0.52 5.38
N ASN A 13 -24.57 0.27 6.04
CA ASN A 13 -25.70 -0.53 5.52
C ASN A 13 -25.26 -1.93 5.04
N LEU A 14 -24.23 -2.50 5.65
CA LEU A 14 -23.74 -3.84 5.37
C LEU A 14 -24.33 -4.83 6.38
N PRO A 15 -24.63 -6.07 5.97
CA PRO A 15 -25.26 -7.09 6.83
C PRO A 15 -24.25 -7.75 7.78
N LEU A 16 -23.47 -6.96 8.53
CA LEU A 16 -22.43 -7.46 9.43
C LEU A 16 -23.03 -8.07 10.69
N ILE A 17 -22.48 -9.21 11.10
CA ILE A 17 -22.86 -9.97 12.29
C ILE A 17 -21.62 -10.07 13.19
N GLU A 18 -21.84 -9.94 14.49
CA GLU A 18 -20.75 -10.01 15.47
C GLU A 18 -20.04 -11.35 15.47
N GLN A 19 -18.70 -11.33 15.44
CA GLN A 19 -17.84 -12.50 15.69
C GLN A 19 -16.58 -12.09 16.45
N ASN A 20 -15.89 -13.09 17.03
CA ASN A 20 -14.67 -12.89 17.81
C ASN A 20 -13.59 -12.13 16.99
N PRO A 21 -12.99 -11.07 17.54
CA PRO A 21 -11.95 -10.31 16.85
C PRO A 21 -10.73 -11.21 16.59
N ILE A 22 -10.11 -11.05 15.41
CA ILE A 22 -8.73 -11.46 15.23
C ILE A 22 -7.92 -10.52 16.13
N LEU A 23 -7.24 -11.10 17.13
CA LEU A 23 -6.37 -10.33 18.02
C LEU A 23 -5.20 -9.80 17.21
N SER A 24 -5.28 -8.55 16.76
CA SER A 24 -4.06 -7.82 16.37
C SER A 24 -3.21 -7.63 17.62
N PRO A 25 -1.87 -7.72 17.53
CA PRO A 25 -1.00 -7.36 18.63
C PRO A 25 -1.38 -5.98 19.17
N SER A 26 -1.35 -5.79 20.48
CA SER A 26 -1.80 -4.59 21.20
C SER A 26 -1.03 -3.29 20.89
N TYR A 27 -0.11 -3.33 19.93
CA TYR A 27 0.70 -2.21 19.45
C TYR A 27 0.26 -1.64 18.12
N ASP A 28 -0.69 -2.32 17.41
CA ASP A 28 -1.14 -1.84 16.11
C ASP A 28 -2.19 -0.73 16.27
N ARG A 29 -1.91 0.40 15.65
CA ARG A 29 -2.81 1.56 15.55
C ARG A 29 -4.13 1.21 14.84
N ILE A 30 -4.11 0.16 14.02
CA ILE A 30 -5.25 -0.36 13.27
C ILE A 30 -5.54 -1.78 13.73
N THR A 31 -6.77 -2.03 14.16
CA THR A 31 -7.26 -3.39 14.43
C THR A 31 -7.80 -3.99 13.15
N LYS A 32 -7.36 -5.22 12.83
CA LYS A 32 -7.78 -5.98 11.64
C LYS A 32 -8.58 -7.20 12.09
N GLN A 33 -9.75 -7.42 11.49
CA GLN A 33 -10.59 -8.57 11.85
C GLN A 33 -11.40 -9.11 10.68
N LYS A 34 -11.62 -10.42 10.69
CA LYS A 34 -12.62 -11.09 9.86
C LYS A 34 -13.99 -10.94 10.54
N VAL A 35 -14.98 -10.46 9.80
CA VAL A 35 -16.36 -10.29 10.31
C VAL A 35 -17.30 -11.12 9.43
N GLN A 36 -18.24 -11.83 10.09
CA GLN A 36 -19.32 -12.53 9.41
C GLN A 36 -20.37 -11.53 8.94
N GLY A 37 -20.88 -11.72 7.74
CA GLY A 37 -22.11 -11.10 7.25
C GLY A 37 -23.14 -12.15 6.83
N ALA A 38 -24.33 -11.72 6.50
CA ALA A 38 -25.40 -12.62 6.05
C ALA A 38 -25.08 -13.31 4.70
N ASP A 39 -24.27 -12.67 3.88
CA ASP A 39 -23.88 -13.09 2.53
C ASP A 39 -22.42 -13.58 2.42
N GLY A 40 -21.70 -13.68 3.53
CA GLY A 40 -20.32 -14.15 3.56
C GLY A 40 -19.46 -13.48 4.62
N HIS A 41 -18.17 -13.35 4.34
CA HIS A 41 -17.22 -12.73 5.25
C HIS A 41 -16.69 -11.42 4.69
N TYR A 42 -16.41 -10.50 5.60
CA TYR A 42 -15.80 -9.21 5.33
C TYR A 42 -14.47 -9.08 6.07
N PHE A 43 -13.57 -8.28 5.53
CA PHE A 43 -12.36 -7.85 6.21
C PHE A 43 -12.57 -6.44 6.72
N LEU A 44 -12.52 -6.27 8.03
CA LEU A 44 -12.76 -5.00 8.71
C LEU A 44 -11.45 -4.50 9.31
N LYS A 45 -11.10 -3.24 8.98
CA LYS A 45 -10.10 -2.46 9.69
C LYS A 45 -10.80 -1.40 10.51
N THR A 46 -10.40 -1.26 11.79
CA THR A 46 -10.89 -0.18 12.67
C THR A 46 -9.72 0.56 13.29
N ALA A 47 -9.89 1.86 13.48
CA ALA A 47 -8.89 2.75 14.06
C ALA A 47 -9.56 3.87 14.88
N SER A 48 -8.76 4.75 15.49
CA SER A 48 -9.28 5.94 16.14
C SER A 48 -9.94 6.89 15.13
N LEU A 49 -10.83 7.79 15.58
CA LEU A 49 -11.43 8.81 14.69
C LEU A 49 -10.37 9.68 13.99
N ASN A 50 -9.24 9.95 14.66
CA ASN A 50 -8.14 10.73 14.10
C ASN A 50 -7.42 10.00 12.95
N ASP A 51 -7.63 8.70 12.80
CA ASP A 51 -7.01 7.85 11.77
C ASP A 51 -7.91 7.62 10.55
N LEU A 52 -9.08 8.26 10.49
CA LEU A 52 -9.94 8.22 9.31
C LEU A 52 -9.19 8.57 8.01
N PRO A 53 -8.34 9.62 7.95
CA PRO A 53 -7.59 9.95 6.74
C PRO A 53 -6.70 8.81 6.25
N LEU A 54 -6.12 8.00 7.15
CA LEU A 54 -5.29 6.84 6.80
C LEU A 54 -6.14 5.75 6.13
N LEU A 55 -7.30 5.41 6.69
CA LEU A 55 -8.22 4.43 6.11
C LEU A 55 -8.83 4.91 4.78
N MET A 56 -9.10 6.21 4.67
CA MET A 56 -9.58 6.81 3.42
C MET A 56 -8.51 6.77 2.33
N ALA A 57 -7.23 6.99 2.66
CA ALA A 57 -6.12 6.87 1.71
C ALA A 57 -5.97 5.43 1.20
N GLU A 58 -6.11 4.42 2.06
CA GLU A 58 -6.12 3.02 1.64
C GLU A 58 -7.30 2.71 0.70
N LYS A 59 -8.51 3.19 1.04
CA LYS A 59 -9.68 3.07 0.15
C LYS A 59 -9.38 3.65 -1.23
N ILE A 60 -8.89 4.89 -1.31
CA ILE A 60 -8.56 5.56 -2.57
C ILE A 60 -7.51 4.75 -3.34
N GLY A 61 -6.49 4.23 -2.65
CA GLY A 61 -5.47 3.38 -3.25
C GLY A 61 -6.06 2.12 -3.89
N LEU A 62 -6.87 1.37 -3.16
CA LEU A 62 -7.52 0.15 -3.66
C LEU A 62 -8.47 0.45 -4.83
N GLU A 63 -9.27 1.51 -4.75
CA GLU A 63 -10.17 1.92 -5.82
C GLU A 63 -9.39 2.36 -7.07
N THR A 64 -8.29 3.10 -6.92
CA THR A 64 -7.43 3.51 -8.05
C THR A 64 -6.81 2.29 -8.74
N LEU A 65 -6.28 1.33 -7.99
CA LEU A 65 -5.74 0.07 -8.54
C LEU A 65 -6.84 -0.77 -9.21
N THR A 66 -8.06 -0.76 -8.66
CA THR A 66 -9.23 -1.41 -9.28
C THR A 66 -9.56 -0.79 -10.65
N VAL A 67 -9.57 0.54 -10.74
CA VAL A 67 -9.84 1.26 -11.99
C VAL A 67 -8.73 1.02 -13.02
N ALA A 68 -7.46 0.95 -12.59
CA ALA A 68 -6.35 0.60 -13.47
C ALA A 68 -6.48 -0.82 -14.06
N GLY A 69 -7.15 -1.74 -13.36
CA GLY A 69 -7.55 -3.06 -13.86
C GLY A 69 -6.42 -4.04 -14.14
N ALA A 70 -5.17 -3.69 -13.79
CA ALA A 70 -4.00 -4.51 -14.10
C ALA A 70 -3.72 -5.59 -13.04
N VAL A 71 -3.99 -5.28 -11.77
CA VAL A 71 -3.77 -6.17 -10.62
C VAL A 71 -5.08 -6.41 -9.88
N LYS A 72 -5.23 -7.59 -9.27
CA LYS A 72 -6.36 -7.82 -8.38
C LYS A 72 -6.06 -7.23 -7.02
N VAL A 73 -7.06 -6.53 -6.47
CA VAL A 73 -7.06 -5.99 -5.10
C VAL A 73 -8.35 -6.39 -4.38
N PRO A 74 -8.42 -6.35 -3.04
CA PRO A 74 -9.67 -6.53 -2.31
C PRO A 74 -10.68 -5.45 -2.70
N LYS A 75 -11.92 -5.86 -2.97
CA LYS A 75 -13.01 -4.90 -3.21
C LYS A 75 -13.28 -4.10 -1.94
N VAL A 76 -13.34 -2.78 -2.04
CA VAL A 76 -13.82 -1.92 -0.96
C VAL A 76 -15.35 -1.87 -0.98
N PHE A 77 -15.97 -2.09 0.18
CA PHE A 77 -17.42 -1.95 0.35
C PHE A 77 -17.79 -0.61 0.96
N PHE A 78 -17.04 -0.20 2.00
CA PHE A 78 -17.32 1.06 2.69
C PHE A 78 -16.10 1.54 3.47
N ALA A 79 -15.93 2.84 3.62
CA ALA A 79 -15.04 3.48 4.58
C ALA A 79 -15.72 4.71 5.18
N GLY A 80 -15.53 4.93 6.48
CA GLY A 80 -16.15 6.04 7.19
C GLY A 80 -15.88 5.97 8.68
N GLU A 81 -16.77 6.61 9.44
CA GLU A 81 -16.68 6.67 10.91
C GLU A 81 -18.02 6.43 11.59
N THR A 82 -17.95 5.93 12.81
CA THR A 82 -19.05 5.90 13.78
C THR A 82 -18.82 7.00 14.82
N ALA A 83 -19.62 7.05 15.87
CA ALA A 83 -19.37 7.95 16.99
C ALA A 83 -18.07 7.61 17.77
N THR A 84 -17.52 6.40 17.61
CA THR A 84 -16.43 5.88 18.46
C THR A 84 -15.17 5.48 17.71
N CYS A 85 -15.24 5.17 16.41
CA CYS A 85 -14.10 4.74 15.61
C CYS A 85 -14.25 5.09 14.13
N SER A 86 -13.13 5.16 13.42
CA SER A 86 -13.06 5.10 11.97
C SER A 86 -12.94 3.64 11.50
N PHE A 87 -13.40 3.35 10.28
CA PHE A 87 -13.38 1.98 9.78
C PHE A 87 -13.31 1.90 8.24
N LEU A 88 -12.79 0.76 7.77
CA LEU A 88 -12.77 0.36 6.36
C LEU A 88 -13.24 -1.09 6.27
N VAL A 89 -14.22 -1.35 5.40
CA VAL A 89 -14.75 -2.69 5.13
C VAL A 89 -14.38 -3.11 3.71
N CYS A 90 -13.64 -4.21 3.61
CA CYS A 90 -13.21 -4.79 2.35
C CYS A 90 -13.68 -6.24 2.19
N GLU A 91 -13.53 -6.75 0.98
CA GLU A 91 -13.66 -8.16 0.65
C GLU A 91 -12.73 -8.99 1.53
N TYR A 92 -13.27 -10.03 2.18
CA TYR A 92 -12.45 -11.01 2.86
C TYR A 92 -11.89 -12.01 1.85
N LEU A 93 -10.59 -12.13 1.79
CA LEU A 93 -9.89 -13.05 0.90
C LEU A 93 -9.24 -14.17 1.72
N ASP A 94 -9.51 -15.42 1.33
CA ASP A 94 -8.91 -16.60 1.96
C ASP A 94 -7.59 -16.92 1.25
N PHE A 95 -6.50 -16.32 1.73
CA PHE A 95 -5.18 -16.49 1.15
C PHE A 95 -4.68 -17.93 1.32
N LYS A 96 -4.08 -18.44 0.28
CA LYS A 96 -3.39 -19.72 0.22
C LYS A 96 -1.89 -19.49 0.14
N LYS A 97 -1.12 -20.55 0.28
CA LYS A 97 0.34 -20.48 0.11
C LYS A 97 0.68 -20.05 -1.32
N ASP A 98 1.56 -19.06 -1.41
CA ASP A 98 2.05 -18.57 -2.70
C ASP A 98 2.80 -19.66 -3.45
N ASN A 99 2.77 -19.59 -4.77
CA ASN A 99 3.43 -20.56 -5.63
C ASN A 99 4.05 -19.88 -6.86
N VAL A 100 4.82 -20.66 -7.64
CA VAL A 100 5.53 -20.18 -8.83
C VAL A 100 4.59 -19.53 -9.85
N PHE A 101 3.40 -20.10 -10.08
CA PHE A 101 2.45 -19.58 -11.06
C PHE A 101 1.88 -18.22 -10.64
N SER A 102 1.52 -18.05 -9.37
CA SER A 102 1.01 -16.75 -8.89
C SER A 102 2.08 -15.67 -8.95
N GLY A 103 3.35 -16.00 -8.69
CA GLY A 103 4.47 -15.09 -8.84
C GLY A 103 4.68 -14.64 -10.30
N GLU A 104 4.61 -15.56 -11.26
CA GLU A 104 4.71 -15.24 -12.69
C GLU A 104 3.55 -14.32 -13.14
N ILE A 105 2.32 -14.64 -12.72
CA ILE A 105 1.15 -13.81 -13.05
C ILE A 105 1.30 -12.41 -12.47
N LEU A 106 1.73 -12.29 -11.21
CA LEU A 106 1.93 -11.00 -10.56
C LEU A 106 2.98 -10.14 -11.28
N GLY A 107 4.09 -10.75 -11.75
CA GLY A 107 5.10 -10.04 -12.53
C GLY A 107 4.52 -9.40 -13.79
N LYS A 108 3.75 -10.16 -14.58
CA LYS A 108 3.06 -9.67 -15.77
C LYS A 108 2.04 -8.56 -15.44
N GLN A 109 1.28 -8.75 -14.36
CA GLN A 109 0.28 -7.79 -13.92
C GLN A 109 0.91 -6.48 -13.43
N LEU A 110 2.04 -6.55 -12.70
CA LEU A 110 2.75 -5.35 -12.27
C LEU A 110 3.33 -4.58 -13.46
N ALA A 111 3.85 -5.29 -14.46
CA ALA A 111 4.32 -4.65 -15.69
C ALA A 111 3.19 -3.88 -16.41
N LEU A 112 1.98 -4.44 -16.43
CA LEU A 112 0.78 -3.76 -16.96
C LEU A 112 0.33 -2.59 -16.08
N LEU A 113 0.40 -2.72 -14.76
CA LEU A 113 0.11 -1.62 -13.83
C LEU A 113 1.03 -0.42 -14.11
N HIS A 114 2.32 -0.66 -14.27
CA HIS A 114 3.30 0.39 -14.53
C HIS A 114 3.18 1.04 -15.92
N GLN A 115 2.35 0.52 -16.81
CA GLN A 115 1.99 1.18 -18.07
C GLN A 115 0.92 2.28 -17.87
N ASN A 116 0.19 2.28 -16.75
CA ASN A 116 -0.69 3.37 -16.39
C ASN A 116 0.14 4.58 -16.00
N SER A 117 0.21 5.59 -16.84
CA SER A 117 1.09 6.74 -16.68
C SER A 117 0.32 8.04 -16.44
N ASN A 118 1.04 9.03 -15.93
CA ASN A 118 0.56 10.40 -15.73
C ASN A 118 1.58 11.38 -16.33
N ASP A 119 1.21 12.66 -16.41
CA ASP A 119 2.10 13.73 -16.88
C ASP A 119 3.12 14.20 -15.83
N SER A 120 2.95 13.77 -14.57
CA SER A 120 3.78 14.22 -13.44
C SER A 120 3.92 13.10 -12.42
N PHE A 121 4.99 13.17 -11.64
CA PHE A 121 5.23 12.33 -10.47
C PHE A 121 4.46 12.86 -9.26
N GLY A 122 3.92 11.97 -8.43
CA GLY A 122 3.16 12.33 -7.25
C GLY A 122 1.72 11.81 -7.26
N LEU A 123 0.86 12.47 -6.49
CA LEU A 123 -0.56 12.19 -6.40
C LEU A 123 -1.28 13.51 -6.03
N GLY A 124 -2.58 13.60 -6.31
CA GLY A 124 -3.39 14.77 -5.95
C GLY A 124 -3.51 14.99 -4.45
N GLU A 125 -3.38 13.94 -3.67
CA GLU A 125 -3.49 13.98 -2.21
C GLU A 125 -2.32 13.27 -1.54
N ASP A 126 -2.00 13.67 -0.31
CA ASP A 126 -1.06 12.96 0.55
C ASP A 126 -1.69 11.65 1.03
N ASN A 127 -0.86 10.64 1.26
CA ASN A 127 -1.29 9.36 1.80
C ASN A 127 -0.31 8.84 2.87
N TRP A 128 -0.29 7.54 3.12
CA TRP A 128 0.58 6.91 4.11
C TRP A 128 1.24 5.67 3.52
N ILE A 129 2.49 5.44 3.91
CA ILE A 129 3.17 4.15 3.78
C ILE A 129 3.31 3.56 5.18
N GLY A 130 2.59 2.46 5.45
CA GLY A 130 2.37 2.00 6.80
C GLY A 130 1.75 3.10 7.67
N LEU A 131 2.44 3.53 8.73
CA LEU A 131 2.00 4.62 9.62
C LEU A 131 2.69 5.96 9.33
N SER A 132 3.59 6.01 8.34
CA SER A 132 4.36 7.21 7.99
C SER A 132 3.60 8.05 6.95
N PRO A 133 3.36 9.33 7.22
CA PRO A 133 2.77 10.24 6.23
C PRO A 133 3.66 10.33 4.98
N GLN A 134 3.04 10.25 3.80
CA GLN A 134 3.71 10.31 2.52
C GLN A 134 3.22 11.50 1.70
N LYS A 135 4.11 12.48 1.48
CA LYS A 135 3.83 13.70 0.71
C LYS A 135 3.88 13.43 -0.77
N ASN A 136 2.86 13.87 -1.52
CA ASN A 136 2.66 13.48 -2.90
C ASN A 136 2.47 14.64 -3.89
N HIS A 137 2.68 15.88 -3.48
CA HIS A 137 2.51 17.03 -4.36
C HIS A 137 3.20 16.82 -5.72
N TRP A 138 2.47 17.08 -6.80
CA TRP A 138 2.91 16.90 -8.18
C TRP A 138 4.25 17.57 -8.51
N ASN A 139 5.11 16.85 -9.21
CA ASN A 139 6.40 17.35 -9.70
C ASN A 139 6.68 16.77 -11.09
N LYS A 140 7.19 17.60 -12.00
CA LYS A 140 7.59 17.15 -13.35
C LYS A 140 8.96 16.46 -13.36
N ASN A 141 9.76 16.62 -12.33
CA ASN A 141 11.10 16.07 -12.22
C ASN A 141 11.14 14.96 -11.18
N TRP A 142 11.47 13.74 -11.60
CA TRP A 142 11.56 12.59 -10.71
C TRP A 142 12.61 12.73 -9.62
N ILE A 143 13.81 13.21 -9.99
CA ILE A 143 14.93 13.32 -9.05
C ILE A 143 14.56 14.27 -7.90
N SER A 144 13.98 15.42 -8.23
CA SER A 144 13.49 16.37 -7.23
C SER A 144 12.37 15.78 -6.39
N PHE A 145 11.38 15.09 -7.02
CA PHE A 145 10.29 14.44 -6.31
C PHE A 145 10.80 13.38 -5.34
N PHE A 146 11.64 12.47 -5.81
CA PHE A 146 12.15 11.35 -5.01
C PHE A 146 13.02 11.85 -3.86
N LYS A 147 13.92 12.81 -4.13
CA LYS A 147 14.71 13.48 -3.10
C LYS A 147 13.84 14.11 -2.02
N GLU A 148 12.91 15.00 -2.41
CA GLU A 148 12.19 15.86 -1.47
C GLU A 148 11.02 15.15 -0.77
N LYS A 149 10.36 14.20 -1.47
CA LYS A 149 9.13 13.57 -0.98
C LYS A 149 9.34 12.14 -0.47
N ARG A 150 10.49 11.52 -0.75
CA ARG A 150 10.80 10.15 -0.33
C ARG A 150 12.05 10.08 0.56
N LEU A 151 13.20 10.52 0.07
CA LEU A 151 14.46 10.33 0.79
C LEU A 151 14.59 11.29 1.99
N LEU A 152 14.50 12.60 1.76
CA LEU A 152 14.70 13.59 2.83
C LEU A 152 13.75 13.41 4.02
N PRO A 153 12.43 13.17 3.85
CA PRO A 153 11.55 12.94 4.99
C PRO A 153 11.97 11.73 5.84
N GLN A 154 12.41 10.63 5.21
CA GLN A 154 12.85 9.43 5.91
C GLN A 154 14.19 9.65 6.64
N PHE A 155 15.13 10.35 6.03
CA PHE A 155 16.37 10.72 6.71
C PHE A 155 16.12 11.64 7.90
N MET A 156 15.28 12.66 7.74
CA MET A 156 14.93 13.57 8.83
C MET A 156 14.26 12.81 9.98
N TRP A 157 13.32 11.92 9.67
CA TRP A 157 12.70 11.07 10.68
C TRP A 157 13.74 10.20 11.41
N ALA A 158 14.64 9.54 10.69
CA ALA A 158 15.71 8.74 11.28
C ALA A 158 16.65 9.58 12.15
N PHE A 159 16.98 10.81 11.72
CA PHE A 159 17.82 11.72 12.50
C PHE A 159 17.18 12.16 13.82
N GLU A 160 15.88 12.43 13.80
CA GLU A 160 15.09 12.75 15.01
C GLU A 160 15.01 11.57 15.99
N HIS A 161 15.10 10.33 15.47
CA HIS A 161 15.12 9.11 16.28
C HIS A 161 16.51 8.62 16.65
N GLY A 162 17.54 9.47 16.55
CA GLY A 162 18.88 9.21 17.07
C GLY A 162 19.87 8.54 16.12
N TYR A 163 19.48 8.34 14.85
CA TYR A 163 20.33 7.69 13.83
C TYR A 163 21.21 8.67 13.02
N ARG A 164 21.25 9.95 13.40
CA ARG A 164 22.00 10.97 12.65
C ARG A 164 23.46 10.60 12.46
N SER A 165 24.18 10.29 13.54
CA SER A 165 25.61 10.01 13.51
C SER A 165 26.01 8.82 12.63
N SER A 166 25.10 7.88 12.41
CA SER A 166 25.34 6.68 11.58
C SER A 166 24.91 6.84 10.12
N LEU A 167 24.02 7.79 9.82
CA LEU A 167 23.40 7.90 8.50
C LEU A 167 23.72 9.20 7.75
N GLU A 168 24.10 10.30 8.43
CA GLU A 168 24.19 11.63 7.83
C GLU A 168 25.13 11.68 6.63
N GLU A 169 26.37 11.22 6.77
CA GLU A 169 27.35 11.20 5.68
C GLU A 169 26.89 10.33 4.49
N GLY A 170 26.27 9.17 4.75
CA GLY A 170 25.72 8.30 3.71
C GLY A 170 24.52 8.92 3.00
N ALA A 171 23.65 9.62 3.75
CA ALA A 171 22.49 10.31 3.21
C ALA A 171 22.90 11.48 2.31
N GLU A 172 23.88 12.27 2.71
CA GLU A 172 24.42 13.37 1.90
C GLU A 172 25.01 12.86 0.59
N ARG A 173 25.89 11.83 0.66
CA ARG A 173 26.47 11.21 -0.55
C ARG A 173 25.40 10.64 -1.48
N LEU A 174 24.38 9.97 -0.95
CA LEU A 174 23.28 9.46 -1.75
C LEU A 174 22.52 10.59 -2.46
N ILE A 175 22.18 11.65 -1.73
CA ILE A 175 21.47 12.80 -2.29
C ILE A 175 22.28 13.50 -3.40
N GLU A 176 23.59 13.66 -3.22
CA GLU A 176 24.48 14.27 -4.20
C GLU A 176 24.64 13.40 -5.45
N SER A 177 24.76 12.08 -5.26
CA SER A 177 24.92 11.12 -6.37
C SER A 177 23.61 10.74 -7.07
N LEU A 178 22.45 11.10 -6.51
CA LEU A 178 21.15 10.71 -7.04
C LEU A 178 20.98 11.01 -8.55
N PRO A 179 21.40 12.17 -9.10
CA PRO A 179 21.29 12.43 -10.54
C PRO A 179 22.04 11.42 -11.41
N LEU A 180 23.16 10.85 -10.94
CA LEU A 180 23.99 9.94 -11.70
C LEU A 180 23.28 8.62 -12.04
N PHE A 181 22.30 8.21 -11.23
CA PHE A 181 21.48 7.01 -11.49
C PHE A 181 20.56 7.19 -12.70
N PHE A 182 20.35 8.41 -13.17
CA PHE A 182 19.42 8.76 -14.24
C PHE A 182 20.09 9.33 -15.49
N ASP A 183 21.43 9.28 -15.59
CA ASP A 183 22.19 9.78 -16.75
C ASP A 183 21.83 9.07 -18.06
N GLN A 184 21.54 7.76 -17.98
CA GLN A 184 21.19 6.91 -19.12
C GLN A 184 19.74 6.42 -19.10
N TYR A 185 18.94 6.91 -18.15
CA TYR A 185 17.56 6.46 -17.93
C TYR A 185 16.64 7.64 -17.65
N THR A 186 15.54 7.71 -18.36
CA THR A 186 14.52 8.73 -18.13
C THR A 186 13.31 8.10 -17.43
N PRO A 187 13.10 8.38 -16.13
CA PRO A 187 11.94 7.90 -15.39
C PRO A 187 10.63 8.35 -16.03
N LYS A 188 9.64 7.47 -16.00
CA LYS A 188 8.27 7.78 -16.44
C LYS A 188 7.33 7.72 -15.24
N PRO A 189 6.39 8.67 -15.09
CA PRO A 189 5.39 8.61 -14.03
C PRO A 189 4.45 7.41 -14.24
N SER A 190 4.75 6.30 -13.61
CA SER A 190 3.97 5.05 -13.62
C SER A 190 3.14 4.94 -12.35
N LEU A 191 1.92 4.44 -12.43
CA LEU A 191 1.11 4.13 -11.24
C LEU A 191 1.75 2.99 -10.46
N LEU A 192 2.17 3.26 -9.23
CA LEU A 192 2.80 2.31 -8.33
C LEU A 192 1.81 1.76 -7.30
N HIS A 193 2.07 0.56 -6.82
CA HIS A 193 1.50 0.08 -5.57
C HIS A 193 2.02 0.91 -4.39
N GLY A 194 3.30 1.23 -4.40
CA GLY A 194 3.98 2.13 -3.47
C GLY A 194 4.44 1.48 -2.16
N ASP A 195 3.96 0.26 -1.84
CA ASP A 195 4.39 -0.54 -0.67
C ASP A 195 4.37 -2.04 -1.00
N LEU A 196 4.98 -2.45 -2.13
CA LEU A 196 4.90 -3.80 -2.66
C LEU A 196 6.03 -4.71 -2.12
N TRP A 197 5.96 -5.09 -0.86
CA TRP A 197 6.84 -6.09 -0.27
C TRP A 197 6.12 -7.43 -0.05
N SER A 198 6.83 -8.47 0.40
CA SER A 198 6.28 -9.83 0.54
C SER A 198 5.07 -9.96 1.47
N GLY A 199 4.84 -8.98 2.36
CA GLY A 199 3.69 -8.96 3.27
C GLY A 199 2.44 -8.29 2.70
N ASN A 200 2.52 -7.67 1.51
CA ASN A 200 1.41 -6.91 0.90
C ASN A 200 0.88 -7.56 -0.39
N TRP A 201 1.16 -8.85 -0.58
CA TRP A 201 0.52 -9.67 -1.60
C TRP A 201 0.24 -11.08 -1.10
N GLY A 202 -0.62 -11.80 -1.78
CA GLY A 202 -0.90 -13.20 -1.48
C GLY A 202 -1.67 -13.84 -2.62
N THR A 203 -1.91 -15.14 -2.52
CA THR A 203 -2.58 -15.95 -3.56
C THR A 203 -3.94 -16.42 -3.08
N ILE A 204 -4.97 -16.27 -3.91
CA ILE A 204 -6.27 -16.90 -3.73
C ILE A 204 -6.50 -17.95 -4.83
N ASN A 205 -7.36 -18.94 -4.54
CA ASN A 205 -7.71 -20.01 -5.49
C ASN A 205 -6.50 -20.73 -6.09
N ASN A 206 -5.37 -20.78 -5.36
CA ASN A 206 -4.09 -21.39 -5.71
C ASN A 206 -3.35 -20.76 -6.90
N THR A 207 -3.88 -19.76 -7.59
CA THR A 207 -3.25 -19.18 -8.78
C THR A 207 -3.39 -17.67 -8.92
N THR A 208 -4.41 -17.07 -8.32
CA THR A 208 -4.71 -15.66 -8.52
C THR A 208 -3.94 -14.80 -7.51
N PRO A 209 -2.94 -14.02 -7.92
CA PRO A 209 -2.27 -13.07 -7.03
C PRO A 209 -3.20 -11.90 -6.71
N VAL A 210 -3.10 -11.38 -5.51
CA VAL A 210 -3.81 -10.21 -5.02
C VAL A 210 -2.82 -9.33 -4.28
N VAL A 211 -2.83 -8.03 -4.53
CA VAL A 211 -2.06 -7.03 -3.78
C VAL A 211 -3.00 -6.22 -2.88
N PHE A 212 -2.51 -5.76 -1.73
CA PHE A 212 -3.30 -5.04 -0.73
C PHE A 212 -2.41 -4.10 0.10
N ASP A 213 -3.02 -3.24 0.93
CA ASP A 213 -2.34 -2.21 1.74
C ASP A 213 -1.47 -1.25 0.85
N PRO A 214 -2.03 -0.66 -0.23
CA PRO A 214 -1.27 0.18 -1.13
C PRO A 214 -0.96 1.57 -0.56
N ALA A 215 0.16 2.15 -1.00
CA ALA A 215 0.58 3.52 -0.76
C ALA A 215 0.81 4.25 -2.10
N ILE A 216 -0.21 4.27 -2.95
CA ILE A 216 -0.11 4.64 -4.37
C ILE A 216 0.45 6.05 -4.61
N TYR A 217 1.16 6.18 -5.69
CA TYR A 217 1.51 7.44 -6.34
C TYR A 217 2.02 7.18 -7.75
N TYR A 218 2.11 8.21 -8.58
CA TYR A 218 2.81 8.11 -9.86
C TYR A 218 4.31 8.36 -9.63
N GLY A 219 5.11 7.33 -9.83
CA GLY A 219 6.57 7.33 -9.62
C GLY A 219 7.32 6.63 -10.74
N ASP A 220 8.63 6.63 -10.64
CA ASP A 220 9.42 5.65 -11.38
C ASP A 220 9.06 4.23 -10.90
N ARG A 221 9.00 3.27 -11.80
CA ARG A 221 8.66 1.87 -11.49
C ARG A 221 9.67 1.17 -10.56
N GLU A 222 10.91 1.64 -10.55
CA GLU A 222 12.00 1.02 -9.78
C GLU A 222 11.74 0.94 -8.25
N PRO A 223 11.11 1.92 -7.57
CA PRO A 223 10.70 1.79 -6.18
C PRO A 223 9.82 0.57 -5.87
N ASP A 224 8.82 0.26 -6.70
CA ASP A 224 8.02 -0.96 -6.49
C ASP A 224 8.89 -2.23 -6.66
N LEU A 225 9.74 -2.26 -7.68
CA LEU A 225 10.66 -3.38 -7.89
C LEU A 225 11.66 -3.53 -6.74
N ALA A 226 12.20 -2.42 -6.23
CA ALA A 226 13.09 -2.44 -5.07
C ALA A 226 12.38 -2.97 -3.81
N MET A 227 11.14 -2.55 -3.57
CA MET A 227 10.34 -3.04 -2.43
C MET A 227 10.13 -4.55 -2.49
N THR A 228 9.95 -5.14 -3.69
CA THR A 228 9.80 -6.60 -3.83
C THR A 228 11.03 -7.39 -3.39
N THR A 229 12.21 -6.76 -3.27
CA THR A 229 13.45 -7.43 -2.82
C THR A 229 13.61 -7.44 -1.30
N LEU A 230 12.82 -6.65 -0.58
CA LEU A 230 12.90 -6.55 0.88
C LEU A 230 12.26 -7.76 1.57
N PHE A 231 12.70 -8.05 2.78
CA PHE A 231 12.11 -9.04 3.68
C PHE A 231 11.93 -10.45 3.07
N GLY A 232 12.92 -10.91 2.33
CA GLY A 232 12.97 -12.26 1.74
C GLY A 232 12.73 -12.29 0.22
N GLY A 233 12.30 -11.20 -0.36
CA GLY A 233 12.16 -11.06 -1.81
C GLY A 233 11.00 -11.84 -2.44
N PHE A 234 10.71 -11.52 -3.69
CA PHE A 234 9.75 -12.25 -4.52
C PHE A 234 10.46 -13.39 -5.27
N PRO A 235 9.73 -14.42 -5.75
CA PRO A 235 10.34 -15.52 -6.49
C PRO A 235 10.93 -15.04 -7.83
N GLN A 236 12.02 -15.65 -8.29
CA GLN A 236 12.72 -15.25 -9.54
C GLN A 236 11.79 -15.17 -10.76
N VAL A 237 10.82 -16.07 -10.86
CA VAL A 237 9.83 -16.07 -11.95
C VAL A 237 9.00 -14.79 -12.05
N PHE A 238 8.82 -14.07 -10.93
CA PHE A 238 8.17 -12.76 -10.93
C PHE A 238 8.99 -11.75 -11.75
N TYR A 239 10.30 -11.65 -11.48
CA TYR A 239 11.19 -10.72 -12.17
C TYR A 239 11.37 -11.09 -13.65
N ASP A 240 11.40 -12.39 -13.97
CA ASP A 240 11.51 -12.86 -15.35
C ASP A 240 10.24 -12.54 -16.16
N ALA A 241 9.09 -12.58 -15.51
CA ALA A 241 7.81 -12.29 -16.13
C ALA A 241 7.48 -10.78 -16.19
N TYR A 242 8.12 -9.96 -15.35
CA TYR A 242 7.96 -8.51 -15.35
C TYR A 242 8.67 -7.84 -16.53
N LYS A 243 9.78 -8.42 -17.05
CA LYS A 243 10.57 -7.89 -18.19
C LYS A 243 9.73 -7.80 -19.45
#